data_25bf7468057c23147e4f9ccd9ced7ce9
#
_entry.id   25bf7468057c23147e4f9ccd9ced7ce9
#
_cell.length_a   1.000
_cell.length_b   1.000
_cell.length_c   1.000
_cell.angle_alpha   90.00
_cell.angle_beta   90.00
_cell.angle_gamma   90.00
#
_symmetry.space_group_name_H-M   'P 1'
#
loop_
_entity.id
_entity.type
_entity.pdbx_description
1 polymer ?
#
loop_
_entity_poly.entity_id
_entity_poly.type
_entity_poly.pdbx_seq_one_letter_code
_entity_poly.pdbx_strand_id
1 'polypeptide(L)'
;MTTAILSAMTDETASAGEPTIEPDTKDWTWVLERPCRACGFDARAVRPIEVKNRVYANASAWRRILEQPYVAVRPSTAVWSPLEYACHVRDVHRVFGERVRMMLAVDDPLFESWDQDEAAVAGAYAEQDPGAVADELVARAADVSRTYGSVEGPQWDRPGRRSNGSVFTIDTLARYHLHDVEHHLHDVS
;
A
#
# COMPACT_ATOMS: atom_id res chain seq x y z
N MET A 1 -31.12 -64.94 -16.96
CA MET A 1 -30.43 -64.21 -15.88
C MET A 1 -29.37 -63.31 -16.53
N THR A 2 -29.71 -62.05 -16.75
CA THR A 2 -28.83 -61.08 -17.42
C THR A 2 -28.48 -60.00 -16.42
N THR A 3 -27.20 -59.96 -16.00
CA THR A 3 -26.71 -59.03 -15.02
C THR A 3 -26.29 -57.72 -15.74
N ALA A 4 -27.00 -56.61 -15.49
CA ALA A 4 -26.65 -55.29 -15.95
C ALA A 4 -25.53 -54.70 -15.09
N ILE A 5 -24.43 -54.32 -15.69
CA ILE A 5 -23.30 -53.62 -15.04
C ILE A 5 -23.62 -52.13 -15.19
N LEU A 6 -23.89 -51.45 -14.04
CA LEU A 6 -24.03 -50.00 -13.96
C LEU A 6 -22.62 -49.40 -13.88
N SER A 7 -22.22 -48.72 -14.94
CA SER A 7 -21.00 -47.94 -14.99
C SER A 7 -21.24 -46.60 -14.29
N ALA A 8 -20.59 -46.36 -13.15
CA ALA A 8 -20.58 -45.06 -12.47
C ALA A 8 -19.65 -44.12 -13.24
N MET A 9 -20.21 -43.13 -13.90
CA MET A 9 -19.46 -41.96 -14.41
C MET A 9 -19.16 -41.06 -13.22
N THR A 10 -17.91 -41.03 -12.80
CA THR A 10 -17.40 -40.01 -11.89
C THR A 10 -17.28 -38.70 -12.66
N ASP A 11 -18.16 -37.78 -12.36
CA ASP A 11 -18.09 -36.39 -12.84
C ASP A 11 -16.96 -35.69 -12.05
N GLU A 12 -15.79 -35.62 -12.68
CA GLU A 12 -14.61 -34.91 -12.19
C GLU A 12 -14.76 -33.46 -12.63
N THR A 13 -15.61 -32.69 -11.93
CA THR A 13 -15.65 -31.25 -12.05
C THR A 13 -14.34 -30.71 -11.46
N ALA A 14 -13.37 -30.47 -12.35
CA ALA A 14 -12.18 -29.68 -12.03
C ALA A 14 -12.66 -28.30 -11.54
N SER A 15 -12.54 -28.08 -10.22
CA SER A 15 -12.66 -26.75 -9.63
C SER A 15 -11.55 -25.89 -10.21
N ALA A 16 -11.86 -25.07 -11.21
CA ALA A 16 -11.00 -23.96 -11.59
C ALA A 16 -10.88 -23.09 -10.34
N GLY A 17 -9.70 -23.06 -9.73
CA GLY A 17 -9.42 -22.23 -8.56
C GLY A 17 -9.85 -20.80 -8.87
N GLU A 18 -10.56 -20.16 -7.95
CA GLU A 18 -10.92 -18.75 -8.09
C GLU A 18 -9.63 -17.94 -8.29
N PRO A 19 -9.62 -16.98 -9.25
CA PRO A 19 -8.46 -16.16 -9.48
C PRO A 19 -8.09 -15.43 -8.17
N THR A 20 -6.88 -15.69 -7.69
CA THR A 20 -6.30 -15.01 -6.54
C THR A 20 -5.67 -13.70 -6.99
N ILE A 21 -5.50 -12.75 -6.06
CA ILE A 21 -4.73 -11.54 -6.31
C ILE A 21 -3.32 -11.94 -6.73
N GLU A 22 -2.88 -11.46 -7.88
CA GLU A 22 -1.50 -11.66 -8.32
C GLU A 22 -0.57 -10.71 -7.54
N PRO A 23 0.56 -11.22 -6.99
CA PRO A 23 1.51 -10.39 -6.28
C PRO A 23 2.06 -9.26 -7.15
N ASP A 24 2.12 -8.04 -6.61
CA ASP A 24 2.73 -6.91 -7.32
C ASP A 24 4.26 -6.97 -7.18
N THR A 25 4.92 -7.55 -8.16
CA THR A 25 6.38 -7.68 -8.22
C THR A 25 7.07 -6.54 -8.97
N LYS A 26 6.34 -5.48 -9.34
CA LYS A 26 6.90 -4.36 -10.10
C LYS A 26 7.85 -3.52 -9.25
N ASP A 27 8.92 -3.08 -9.88
CA ASP A 27 9.72 -1.99 -9.31
C ASP A 27 9.02 -0.66 -9.60
N TRP A 28 8.47 -0.04 -8.57
CA TRP A 28 7.77 1.23 -8.66
C TRP A 28 8.68 2.45 -8.51
N THR A 29 10.00 2.29 -8.31
CA THR A 29 10.92 3.43 -8.13
C THR A 29 10.97 4.37 -9.33
N TRP A 30 10.60 3.90 -10.51
CA TRP A 30 10.49 4.71 -11.74
C TRP A 30 9.55 5.92 -11.60
N VAL A 31 8.61 5.92 -10.65
CA VAL A 31 7.69 7.06 -10.40
C VAL A 31 8.43 8.31 -9.92
N LEU A 32 9.67 8.15 -9.44
CA LEU A 32 10.54 9.27 -9.08
C LEU A 32 11.12 9.99 -10.30
N GLU A 33 11.17 9.32 -11.45
CA GLU A 33 11.80 9.83 -12.68
C GLU A 33 10.78 10.39 -13.68
N ARG A 34 9.55 9.85 -13.69
CA ARG A 34 8.51 10.20 -14.66
C ARG A 34 7.11 10.11 -14.04
N PRO A 35 6.11 10.84 -14.60
CA PRO A 35 4.74 10.79 -14.11
C PRO A 35 4.13 9.38 -14.19
N CYS A 36 3.33 9.04 -13.20
CA CYS A 36 2.49 7.84 -13.23
C CYS A 36 1.35 8.05 -14.23
N ARG A 37 1.25 7.18 -15.23
CA ARG A 37 0.21 7.28 -16.26
C ARG A 37 -1.18 6.90 -15.77
N ALA A 38 -1.27 6.11 -14.71
CA ALA A 38 -2.52 5.66 -14.14
C ALA A 38 -3.17 6.78 -13.30
N CYS A 39 -2.48 7.28 -12.27
CA CYS A 39 -3.02 8.28 -11.35
C CYS A 39 -2.63 9.74 -11.66
N GLY A 40 -1.74 9.96 -12.61
CA GLY A 40 -1.26 11.30 -13.00
C GLY A 40 -0.25 11.93 -12.03
N PHE A 41 0.17 11.24 -10.98
CA PHE A 41 1.15 11.76 -10.01
C PHE A 41 2.51 12.02 -10.68
N ASP A 42 3.10 13.20 -10.44
CA ASP A 42 4.45 13.54 -10.85
C ASP A 42 5.30 13.90 -9.64
N ALA A 43 6.19 13.00 -9.23
CA ALA A 43 7.08 13.19 -8.09
C ALA A 43 7.96 14.44 -8.21
N ARG A 44 8.33 14.84 -9.44
CA ARG A 44 9.19 16.00 -9.69
C ARG A 44 8.50 17.33 -9.42
N ALA A 45 7.16 17.34 -9.45
CA ALA A 45 6.35 18.51 -9.12
C ALA A 45 6.10 18.68 -7.62
N VAL A 46 6.44 17.66 -6.80
CA VAL A 46 6.20 17.67 -5.36
C VAL A 46 7.37 18.32 -4.63
N ARG A 47 7.10 19.32 -3.81
CA ARG A 47 8.10 19.85 -2.87
C ARG A 47 8.05 19.05 -1.57
N PRO A 48 9.22 18.68 -0.97
CA PRO A 48 9.26 17.86 0.24
C PRO A 48 8.40 18.39 1.39
N ILE A 49 8.37 19.72 1.56
CA ILE A 49 7.58 20.37 2.61
C ILE A 49 6.06 20.17 2.46
N GLU A 50 5.57 19.82 1.28
CA GLU A 50 4.15 19.60 1.01
C GLU A 50 3.70 18.20 1.40
N VAL A 51 4.63 17.21 1.45
CA VAL A 51 4.33 15.80 1.66
C VAL A 51 3.51 15.60 2.93
N LYS A 52 3.91 16.21 4.05
CA LYS A 52 3.21 16.09 5.33
C LYS A 52 1.72 16.46 5.24
N ASN A 53 1.40 17.53 4.52
CA ASN A 53 0.01 18.00 4.39
C ASN A 53 -0.79 17.13 3.42
N ARG A 54 -0.17 16.67 2.33
CA ARG A 54 -0.83 15.82 1.33
C ARG A 54 -1.13 14.43 1.91
N VAL A 55 -0.19 13.83 2.64
CA VAL A 55 -0.40 12.56 3.37
C VAL A 55 -1.59 12.68 4.33
N TYR A 56 -1.67 13.76 5.11
CA TYR A 56 -2.78 13.96 6.04
C TYR A 56 -4.13 14.18 5.33
N ALA A 57 -4.13 14.93 4.23
CA ALA A 57 -5.31 15.15 3.41
C ALA A 57 -5.82 13.85 2.77
N ASN A 58 -4.90 12.99 2.29
CA ASN A 58 -5.20 11.68 1.75
C ASN A 58 -5.94 10.80 2.79
N ALA A 59 -5.44 10.74 4.02
CA ALA A 59 -6.08 9.98 5.10
C ALA A 59 -7.53 10.43 5.39
N SER A 60 -7.81 11.72 5.25
CA SER A 60 -9.17 12.26 5.42
C SER A 60 -10.13 11.82 4.31
N ALA A 61 -9.61 11.56 3.10
CA ALA A 61 -10.40 10.99 2.00
C ALA A 61 -10.73 9.52 2.26
N TRP A 62 -9.79 8.74 2.76
CA TRP A 62 -10.00 7.34 3.11
C TRP A 62 -11.08 7.14 4.17
N ARG A 63 -11.18 8.02 5.18
CA ARG A 63 -12.26 7.96 6.17
C ARG A 63 -13.65 8.00 5.50
N ARG A 64 -13.85 8.89 4.52
CA ARG A 64 -15.12 9.00 3.79
C ARG A 64 -15.41 7.78 2.89
N ILE A 65 -14.37 7.15 2.34
CA ILE A 65 -14.51 5.93 1.56
C ILE A 65 -14.95 4.78 2.46
N LEU A 66 -14.34 4.64 3.63
CA LEU A 66 -14.63 3.56 4.56
C LEU A 66 -16.02 3.67 5.23
N GLU A 67 -16.69 4.81 5.14
CA GLU A 67 -18.08 5.01 5.56
C GLU A 67 -19.09 4.50 4.50
N GLN A 68 -18.65 4.17 3.29
CA GLN A 68 -19.54 3.73 2.21
C GLN A 68 -19.98 2.26 2.42
N PRO A 69 -21.18 1.89 1.96
CA PRO A 69 -21.58 0.49 1.96
C PRO A 69 -20.71 -0.34 1.02
N TYR A 70 -20.54 -1.61 1.32
CA TYR A 70 -19.82 -2.59 0.49
C TYR A 70 -18.28 -2.35 0.37
N VAL A 71 -17.67 -1.57 1.25
CA VAL A 71 -16.21 -1.31 1.23
C VAL A 71 -15.37 -2.59 1.37
N ALA A 72 -15.89 -3.65 1.96
CA ALA A 72 -15.24 -4.95 2.08
C ALA A 72 -15.47 -5.86 0.86
N VAL A 73 -16.21 -5.40 -0.17
CA VAL A 73 -16.49 -6.21 -1.36
C VAL A 73 -15.46 -5.89 -2.43
N ARG A 74 -14.74 -6.91 -2.88
CA ARG A 74 -13.79 -6.79 -4.00
C ARG A 74 -14.55 -6.54 -5.31
N PRO A 75 -14.08 -5.61 -6.16
CA PRO A 75 -14.68 -5.41 -7.50
C PRO A 75 -14.55 -6.64 -8.39
N SER A 76 -13.48 -7.40 -8.21
CA SER A 76 -13.25 -8.71 -8.80
C SER A 76 -12.34 -9.52 -7.87
N THR A 77 -12.26 -10.83 -8.08
CA THR A 77 -11.38 -11.70 -7.28
C THR A 77 -9.88 -11.35 -7.39
N ALA A 78 -9.49 -10.61 -8.43
CA ALA A 78 -8.10 -10.20 -8.68
C ALA A 78 -7.79 -8.77 -8.23
N VAL A 79 -8.76 -8.04 -7.63
CA VAL A 79 -8.59 -6.65 -7.21
C VAL A 79 -9.01 -6.50 -5.76
N TRP A 80 -8.19 -5.90 -4.95
CA TRP A 80 -8.49 -5.61 -3.55
C TRP A 80 -9.77 -4.77 -3.40
N SER A 81 -10.49 -5.01 -2.32
CA SER A 81 -11.58 -4.15 -1.88
C SER A 81 -11.05 -2.80 -1.36
N PRO A 82 -11.90 -1.75 -1.30
CA PRO A 82 -11.51 -0.49 -0.68
C PRO A 82 -11.01 -0.65 0.77
N LEU A 83 -11.53 -1.61 1.53
CA LEU A 83 -11.08 -1.91 2.88
C LEU A 83 -9.64 -2.48 2.88
N GLU A 84 -9.33 -3.41 1.99
CA GLU A 84 -8.00 -4.00 1.88
C GLU A 84 -6.96 -2.95 1.44
N TYR A 85 -7.31 -2.09 0.47
CA TYR A 85 -6.47 -0.95 0.11
C TYR A 85 -6.25 0.01 1.28
N ALA A 86 -7.28 0.30 2.08
CA ALA A 86 -7.13 1.16 3.25
C ALA A 86 -6.21 0.55 4.31
N CYS A 87 -6.30 -0.76 4.56
CA CYS A 87 -5.38 -1.49 5.44
C CYS A 87 -3.94 -1.38 4.93
N HIS A 88 -3.73 -1.56 3.62
CA HIS A 88 -2.43 -1.40 2.98
C HIS A 88 -1.89 0.03 3.18
N VAL A 89 -2.66 1.07 2.87
CA VAL A 89 -2.26 2.48 3.04
C VAL A 89 -1.94 2.80 4.50
N ARG A 90 -2.70 2.28 5.46
CA ARG A 90 -2.39 2.39 6.90
C ARG A 90 -0.99 1.84 7.20
N ASP A 91 -0.69 0.65 6.68
CA ASP A 91 0.60 -0.01 6.94
C ASP A 91 1.74 0.65 6.17
N VAL A 92 1.50 1.17 4.97
CA VAL A 92 2.43 2.04 4.23
C VAL A 92 2.83 3.25 5.07
N HIS A 93 1.89 3.97 5.68
CA HIS A 93 2.21 5.09 6.56
C HIS A 93 3.13 4.68 7.72
N ARG A 94 2.89 3.51 8.34
CA ARG A 94 3.74 2.98 9.42
C ARG A 94 5.14 2.68 8.90
N VAL A 95 5.26 1.89 7.83
CA VAL A 95 6.54 1.43 7.26
C VAL A 95 7.40 2.61 6.81
N PHE A 96 6.82 3.57 6.09
CA PHE A 96 7.57 4.75 5.63
C PHE A 96 7.95 5.67 6.78
N GLY A 97 7.10 5.83 7.79
CA GLY A 97 7.45 6.58 8.99
C GLY A 97 8.63 5.96 9.76
N GLU A 98 8.66 4.64 9.89
CA GLU A 98 9.77 3.91 10.52
C GLU A 98 11.08 4.09 9.73
N ARG A 99 11.03 3.98 8.40
CA ARG A 99 12.20 4.19 7.53
C ARG A 99 12.76 5.60 7.63
N VAL A 100 11.91 6.62 7.60
CA VAL A 100 12.36 8.02 7.76
C VAL A 100 12.99 8.25 9.12
N ARG A 101 12.39 7.75 10.21
CA ARG A 101 12.98 7.83 11.55
C ARG A 101 14.33 7.14 11.62
N MET A 102 14.48 5.97 10.97
CA MET A 102 15.76 5.27 10.88
C MET A 102 16.81 6.10 10.13
N MET A 103 16.44 6.71 8.99
CA MET A 103 17.32 7.57 8.19
C MET A 103 17.72 8.86 8.93
N LEU A 104 16.87 9.36 9.85
CA LEU A 104 17.21 10.49 10.72
C LEU A 104 18.18 10.10 11.84
N ALA A 105 18.08 8.89 12.36
CA ALA A 105 18.84 8.40 13.50
C ALA A 105 20.21 7.78 13.11
N VAL A 106 20.27 7.12 11.96
CA VAL A 106 21.44 6.36 11.49
C VAL A 106 21.88 6.87 10.13
N ASP A 107 23.19 6.89 9.88
CA ASP A 107 23.75 7.22 8.56
C ASP A 107 23.59 6.03 7.61
N ASP A 108 22.97 6.28 6.45
CA ASP A 108 22.77 5.32 5.35
C ASP A 108 22.29 3.93 5.83
N PRO A 109 21.16 3.86 6.58
CA PRO A 109 20.68 2.59 7.13
C PRO A 109 20.20 1.66 6.03
N LEU A 110 20.36 0.36 6.26
CA LEU A 110 19.71 -0.69 5.50
C LEU A 110 18.38 -1.06 6.19
N PHE A 111 17.27 -0.94 5.47
CA PHE A 111 15.96 -1.39 5.94
C PHE A 111 15.42 -2.52 5.07
N GLU A 112 14.70 -3.42 5.67
CA GLU A 112 14.13 -4.58 5.00
C GLU A 112 13.08 -4.18 3.96
N SER A 113 13.02 -4.95 2.87
CA SER A 113 11.87 -4.90 1.98
C SER A 113 10.63 -5.35 2.73
N TRP A 114 9.54 -4.66 2.49
CA TRP A 114 8.25 -5.01 3.05
C TRP A 114 7.38 -5.61 1.93
N ASP A 115 6.93 -6.83 2.18
CA ASP A 115 6.03 -7.54 1.28
C ASP A 115 4.59 -7.19 1.65
N GLN A 116 3.90 -6.52 0.75
CA GLN A 116 2.53 -6.06 0.96
C GLN A 116 1.52 -7.20 0.89
N ASP A 117 1.79 -8.23 0.10
CA ASP A 117 0.88 -9.36 -0.07
C ASP A 117 0.96 -10.29 1.15
N GLU A 118 2.16 -10.55 1.66
CA GLU A 118 2.35 -11.24 2.96
C GLU A 118 1.69 -10.45 4.09
N ALA A 119 1.83 -9.13 4.11
CA ALA A 119 1.21 -8.26 5.13
C ALA A 119 -0.32 -8.30 5.06
N ALA A 120 -0.91 -8.33 3.87
CA ALA A 120 -2.35 -8.41 3.69
C ALA A 120 -2.92 -9.73 4.21
N VAL A 121 -2.22 -10.85 3.96
CA VAL A 121 -2.61 -12.17 4.47
C VAL A 121 -2.43 -12.24 5.98
N ALA A 122 -1.26 -11.86 6.50
CA ALA A 122 -0.95 -11.91 7.93
C ALA A 122 -1.85 -10.99 8.76
N GLY A 123 -2.23 -9.85 8.19
CA GLY A 123 -3.12 -8.87 8.81
C GLY A 123 -4.60 -9.15 8.60
N ALA A 124 -4.98 -10.19 7.84
CA ALA A 124 -6.38 -10.51 7.51
C ALA A 124 -7.16 -9.27 7.04
N TYR A 125 -6.62 -8.52 6.08
CA TYR A 125 -7.15 -7.21 5.66
C TYR A 125 -8.63 -7.25 5.28
N ALA A 126 -9.08 -8.31 4.63
CA ALA A 126 -10.48 -8.47 4.20
C ALA A 126 -11.48 -8.61 5.37
N GLU A 127 -10.99 -8.97 6.57
CA GLU A 127 -11.81 -9.28 7.75
C GLU A 127 -11.80 -8.16 8.79
N GLN A 128 -11.08 -7.06 8.53
CA GLN A 128 -10.94 -5.97 9.47
C GLN A 128 -12.21 -5.09 9.54
N ASP A 129 -12.40 -4.44 10.69
CA ASP A 129 -13.49 -3.48 10.87
C ASP A 129 -13.19 -2.15 10.17
N PRO A 130 -14.01 -1.68 9.22
CA PRO A 130 -13.74 -0.45 8.47
C PRO A 130 -13.59 0.80 9.34
N GLY A 131 -14.34 0.88 10.44
CA GLY A 131 -14.28 2.02 11.37
C GLY A 131 -12.95 2.05 12.13
N ALA A 132 -12.51 0.89 12.63
CA ALA A 132 -11.21 0.76 13.29
C ALA A 132 -10.06 1.08 12.31
N VAL A 133 -10.12 0.55 11.08
CA VAL A 133 -9.12 0.84 10.03
C VAL A 133 -9.07 2.33 9.71
N ALA A 134 -10.23 3.01 9.61
CA ALA A 134 -10.28 4.46 9.37
C ALA A 134 -9.58 5.26 10.47
N ASP A 135 -9.81 4.91 11.73
CA ASP A 135 -9.19 5.58 12.87
C ASP A 135 -7.67 5.33 12.93
N GLU A 136 -7.26 4.08 12.72
CA GLU A 136 -5.84 3.72 12.68
C GLU A 136 -5.10 4.38 11.51
N LEU A 137 -5.70 4.40 10.32
CA LEU A 137 -5.11 5.03 9.13
C LEU A 137 -4.86 6.52 9.37
N VAL A 138 -5.85 7.24 9.91
CA VAL A 138 -5.70 8.66 10.26
C VAL A 138 -4.62 8.86 11.33
N ALA A 139 -4.56 7.99 12.34
CA ALA A 139 -3.53 8.06 13.38
C ALA A 139 -2.11 7.84 12.79
N ARG A 140 -1.93 6.85 11.90
CA ARG A 140 -0.65 6.58 11.24
C ARG A 140 -0.24 7.70 10.27
N ALA A 141 -1.20 8.24 9.51
CA ALA A 141 -0.94 9.40 8.65
C ALA A 141 -0.52 10.62 9.45
N ALA A 142 -1.16 10.89 10.59
CA ALA A 142 -0.77 11.98 11.48
C ALA A 142 0.63 11.78 12.07
N ASP A 143 1.00 10.53 12.40
CA ASP A 143 2.32 10.19 12.93
C ASP A 143 3.43 10.42 11.88
N VAL A 144 3.28 9.85 10.69
CA VAL A 144 4.27 10.04 9.62
C VAL A 144 4.32 11.49 9.12
N SER A 145 3.19 12.20 9.14
CA SER A 145 3.11 13.64 8.85
C SER A 145 3.96 14.47 9.81
N ARG A 146 3.92 14.15 11.13
CA ARG A 146 4.82 14.77 12.13
C ARG A 146 6.27 14.42 11.86
N THR A 147 6.56 13.18 11.49
CA THR A 147 7.92 12.75 11.13
C THR A 147 8.46 13.55 9.96
N TYR A 148 7.70 13.72 8.87
CA TYR A 148 8.10 14.60 7.76
C TYR A 148 8.21 16.07 8.17
N GLY A 149 7.35 16.51 9.07
CA GLY A 149 7.38 17.88 9.61
C GLY A 149 8.61 18.20 10.45
N SER A 150 9.31 17.20 10.97
CA SER A 150 10.54 17.35 11.75
C SER A 150 11.82 17.27 10.92
N VAL A 151 11.75 16.99 9.61
CA VAL A 151 12.90 16.94 8.71
C VAL A 151 13.31 18.37 8.32
N GLU A 152 14.55 18.75 8.61
CA GLU A 152 15.06 20.11 8.41
C GLU A 152 16.26 20.17 7.48
N GLY A 153 16.29 21.17 6.61
CA GLY A 153 17.44 21.53 5.77
C GLY A 153 18.09 20.32 5.08
N PRO A 154 19.41 20.10 5.30
CA PRO A 154 20.16 19.01 4.66
C PRO A 154 19.71 17.59 5.05
N GLN A 155 18.87 17.42 6.07
CA GLN A 155 18.38 16.10 6.46
C GLN A 155 17.55 15.46 5.34
N TRP A 156 16.91 16.24 4.47
CA TRP A 156 16.21 15.73 3.30
C TRP A 156 17.09 14.92 2.35
N ASP A 157 18.40 15.19 2.34
CA ASP A 157 19.38 14.49 1.50
C ASP A 157 19.97 13.24 2.18
N ARG A 158 19.60 12.94 3.43
CA ARG A 158 20.11 11.76 4.13
C ARG A 158 19.72 10.48 3.40
N PRO A 159 20.72 9.60 3.10
CA PRO A 159 20.47 8.37 2.35
C PRO A 159 19.89 7.27 3.22
N GLY A 160 19.33 6.26 2.56
CA GLY A 160 18.92 4.98 3.11
C GLY A 160 18.72 3.96 2.02
N ARG A 161 18.91 2.68 2.32
CA ARG A 161 18.89 1.58 1.37
C ARG A 161 17.86 0.53 1.74
N ARG A 162 17.13 0.05 0.75
CA ARG A 162 16.23 -1.10 0.90
C ARG A 162 16.99 -2.39 0.55
N SER A 163 16.71 -3.48 1.25
CA SER A 163 17.42 -4.76 1.09
C SER A 163 17.38 -5.32 -0.34
N ASN A 164 16.42 -4.89 -1.17
CA ASN A 164 16.35 -5.23 -2.60
C ASN A 164 17.29 -4.40 -3.50
N GLY A 165 18.13 -3.51 -2.94
CA GLY A 165 19.10 -2.69 -3.65
C GLY A 165 18.65 -1.26 -4.01
N SER A 166 17.39 -0.90 -3.79
CA SER A 166 16.92 0.47 -4.05
C SER A 166 17.53 1.46 -3.04
N VAL A 167 17.99 2.60 -3.56
CA VAL A 167 18.59 3.69 -2.76
C VAL A 167 17.66 4.90 -2.78
N PHE A 168 17.46 5.49 -1.60
CA PHE A 168 16.61 6.67 -1.43
C PHE A 168 17.35 7.75 -0.64
N THR A 169 16.96 9.00 -0.85
CA THR A 169 17.08 10.05 0.18
C THR A 169 15.74 10.16 0.92
N ILE A 170 15.70 10.88 2.04
CA ILE A 170 14.41 11.15 2.72
C ILE A 170 13.45 11.87 1.76
N ASP A 171 13.96 12.80 0.92
CA ASP A 171 13.15 13.47 -0.11
C ASP A 171 12.53 12.49 -1.11
N THR A 172 13.35 11.64 -1.72
CA THR A 172 12.83 10.68 -2.72
C THR A 172 11.95 9.62 -2.09
N LEU A 173 12.24 9.18 -0.86
CA LEU A 173 11.40 8.25 -0.11
C LEU A 173 10.02 8.88 0.22
N ALA A 174 10.00 10.16 0.58
CA ALA A 174 8.76 10.89 0.87
C ALA A 174 7.88 11.04 -0.37
N ARG A 175 8.46 11.33 -1.52
CA ARG A 175 7.73 11.39 -2.81
C ARG A 175 7.23 10.02 -3.25
N TYR A 176 8.00 8.98 -3.03
CA TYR A 176 7.63 7.60 -3.31
C TYR A 176 6.44 7.16 -2.43
N HIS A 177 6.50 7.45 -1.13
CA HIS A 177 5.39 7.26 -0.20
C HIS A 177 4.12 7.99 -0.65
N LEU A 178 4.26 9.27 -1.03
CA LEU A 178 3.10 10.06 -1.46
C LEU A 178 2.46 9.51 -2.73
N HIS A 179 3.28 9.02 -3.68
CA HIS A 179 2.74 8.33 -4.86
C HIS A 179 1.90 7.12 -4.47
N ASP A 180 2.42 6.27 -3.59
CA ASP A 180 1.76 5.05 -3.15
C ASP A 180 0.35 5.34 -2.61
N VAL A 181 0.24 6.23 -1.63
CA VAL A 181 -1.05 6.54 -0.99
C VAL A 181 -2.02 7.30 -1.90
N GLU A 182 -1.54 8.14 -2.82
CA GLU A 182 -2.38 8.84 -3.79
C GLU A 182 -2.81 7.92 -4.93
N HIS A 183 -1.95 6.99 -5.34
CA HIS A 183 -2.27 5.99 -6.34
C HIS A 183 -3.41 5.09 -5.87
N HIS A 184 -3.32 4.55 -4.66
CA HIS A 184 -4.37 3.70 -4.12
C HIS A 184 -5.68 4.44 -3.81
N LEU A 185 -5.61 5.73 -3.47
CA LEU A 185 -6.83 6.54 -3.39
C LEU A 185 -7.49 6.68 -4.77
N HIS A 186 -6.70 6.80 -5.85
CA HIS A 186 -7.19 6.82 -7.22
C HIS A 186 -7.83 5.49 -7.62
N ASP A 187 -7.25 4.35 -7.20
CA ASP A 187 -7.76 3.01 -7.54
C ASP A 187 -9.18 2.75 -7.02
N VAL A 188 -9.58 3.43 -5.94
CA VAL A 188 -10.89 3.24 -5.27
C VAL A 188 -11.87 4.40 -5.46
N SER A 189 -11.53 5.40 -6.32
CA SER A 189 -12.30 6.65 -6.52
C SER A 189 -13.26 6.59 -7.69
#